data_9f5eb28c813eb9eb2a49b2449f27ee75
#
_entry.id   9f5eb28c813eb9eb2a49b2449f27ee75
#
_cell.length_a   1.000
_cell.length_b   1.000
_cell.length_c   1.000
_cell.angle_alpha   90.00
_cell.angle_beta   90.00
_cell.angle_gamma   90.00
#
_symmetry.space_group_name_H-M   'P 1'
#
loop_
_entity.id
_entity.type
_entity.pdbx_description
1 polymer ?
#
loop_
_entity_poly.entity_id
_entity_poly.type
_entity_poly.pdbx_seq_one_letter_code
_entity_poly.pdbx_strand_id
1 'polypeptide(L)'
;MTVYLALYKGRRDGAWYRPGVAAARLSDWIIRTLTGSPYSHCELAVPCADGQYDCYSSSIRDGGVRVKGMPLPSEKWDLIPVDVSPEQVYAALVATIGAKYDWLGATGVIARWRHDKRKYFCSEWCAMALGLANPERFCPGSLAAYLQTTANAAR
;
A
#
# COMPACT_ATOMS: atom_id res chain seq x y z
N MET A 1 18.98 6.31 5.56
CA MET A 1 18.38 4.99 5.25
C MET A 1 17.28 5.23 4.24
N THR A 2 17.26 4.52 3.11
CA THR A 2 16.29 4.74 2.03
C THR A 2 14.98 4.02 2.34
N VAL A 3 13.87 4.73 2.30
CA VAL A 3 12.52 4.16 2.38
C VAL A 3 12.06 3.80 0.96
N TYR A 4 11.25 2.75 0.84
CA TYR A 4 10.72 2.31 -0.44
C TYR A 4 9.19 2.27 -0.41
N LEU A 5 8.55 2.63 -1.54
CA LEU A 5 7.20 2.17 -1.82
C LEU A 5 7.29 0.74 -2.35
N ALA A 6 6.81 -0.22 -1.58
CA ALA A 6 6.74 -1.62 -1.96
C ALA A 6 5.36 -1.92 -2.58
N LEU A 7 5.35 -2.47 -3.79
CA LEU A 7 4.16 -2.69 -4.62
C LEU A 7 3.96 -4.18 -4.85
N TYR A 8 2.84 -4.72 -4.41
CA TYR A 8 2.54 -6.15 -4.51
C TYR A 8 1.96 -6.50 -5.88
N LYS A 9 2.71 -7.30 -6.63
CA LYS A 9 2.36 -7.87 -7.94
C LYS A 9 2.17 -9.38 -7.90
N GLY A 10 2.53 -10.02 -6.79
CA GLY A 10 2.55 -11.47 -6.64
C GLY A 10 1.17 -12.12 -6.57
N ARG A 11 1.16 -13.44 -6.54
CA ARG A 11 -0.02 -14.25 -6.24
C ARG A 11 0.04 -14.68 -4.78
N ARG A 12 -1.10 -14.61 -4.08
CA ARG A 12 -1.18 -15.03 -2.67
C ARG A 12 -0.89 -16.50 -2.52
N ASP A 13 -0.02 -16.84 -1.57
CA ASP A 13 0.29 -18.22 -1.21
C ASP A 13 -0.90 -18.87 -0.48
N GLY A 14 -0.92 -20.21 -0.51
CA GLY A 14 -1.90 -21.02 0.15
C GLY A 14 -2.91 -21.68 -0.78
N ALA A 15 -3.62 -22.67 -0.27
CA ALA A 15 -4.56 -23.45 -1.03
C ALA A 15 -5.78 -22.59 -1.42
N TRP A 16 -6.12 -22.60 -2.69
CA TRP A 16 -7.19 -21.77 -3.28
C TRP A 16 -8.57 -22.03 -2.67
N TYR A 17 -8.81 -23.22 -2.15
CA TYR A 17 -10.07 -23.62 -1.50
C TYR A 17 -10.22 -23.09 -0.05
N ARG A 18 -9.17 -22.48 0.54
CA ARG A 18 -9.30 -21.83 1.86
C ARG A 18 -10.04 -20.49 1.68
N PRO A 19 -11.17 -20.26 2.37
CA PRO A 19 -12.01 -19.08 2.13
C PRO A 19 -11.26 -17.76 2.21
N GLY A 20 -10.35 -17.61 3.19
CA GLY A 20 -9.54 -16.40 3.34
C GLY A 20 -8.55 -16.17 2.19
N VAL A 21 -7.98 -17.24 1.61
CA VAL A 21 -7.08 -17.15 0.45
C VAL A 21 -7.87 -16.83 -0.81
N ALA A 22 -9.03 -17.47 -0.99
CA ALA A 22 -9.91 -17.22 -2.14
C ALA A 22 -10.41 -15.76 -2.13
N ALA A 23 -10.87 -15.26 -0.99
CA ALA A 23 -11.31 -13.87 -0.85
C ALA A 23 -10.18 -12.87 -1.12
N ALA A 24 -8.97 -13.13 -0.61
CA ALA A 24 -7.82 -12.27 -0.86
C ALA A 24 -7.41 -12.26 -2.35
N ARG A 25 -7.43 -13.42 -3.02
CA ARG A 25 -7.13 -13.52 -4.46
C ARG A 25 -8.18 -12.79 -5.32
N LEU A 26 -9.45 -12.93 -4.94
CA LEU A 26 -10.54 -12.22 -5.61
C LEU A 26 -10.40 -10.70 -5.45
N SER A 27 -10.10 -10.23 -4.25
CA SER A 27 -9.82 -8.81 -3.97
C SER A 27 -8.63 -8.29 -4.80
N ASP A 28 -7.52 -9.03 -4.83
CA ASP A 28 -6.35 -8.66 -5.64
C ASP A 28 -6.70 -8.60 -7.14
N TRP A 29 -7.49 -9.54 -7.64
CA TRP A 29 -7.94 -9.56 -9.03
C TRP A 29 -8.85 -8.38 -9.36
N ILE A 30 -9.83 -8.08 -8.49
CA ILE A 30 -10.73 -6.93 -8.65
C ILE A 30 -9.94 -5.63 -8.72
N ILE A 31 -9.04 -5.39 -7.75
CA ILE A 31 -8.23 -4.18 -7.70
C ILE A 31 -7.42 -4.02 -8.98
N ARG A 32 -6.71 -5.06 -9.42
CA ARG A 32 -5.90 -5.03 -10.64
C ARG A 32 -6.72 -4.76 -11.89
N THR A 33 -7.87 -5.42 -12.02
CA THR A 33 -8.75 -5.27 -13.19
C THR A 33 -9.35 -3.86 -13.25
N LEU A 34 -9.84 -3.36 -12.13
CA LEU A 34 -10.48 -2.06 -12.06
C LEU A 34 -9.49 -0.89 -12.21
N THR A 35 -8.25 -1.07 -11.77
CA THR A 35 -7.21 -0.04 -11.85
C THR A 35 -6.32 -0.17 -13.09
N GLY A 36 -6.48 -1.24 -13.89
CA GLY A 36 -5.63 -1.52 -15.04
C GLY A 36 -4.14 -1.68 -14.67
N SER A 37 -3.84 -2.10 -13.44
CA SER A 37 -2.49 -2.15 -12.89
C SER A 37 -2.11 -3.56 -12.44
N PRO A 38 -0.84 -3.97 -12.55
CA PRO A 38 -0.37 -5.24 -12.00
C PRO A 38 -0.38 -5.26 -10.46
N TYR A 39 -0.53 -4.11 -9.81
CA TYR A 39 -0.42 -3.97 -8.36
C TYR A 39 -1.78 -3.99 -7.67
N SER A 40 -1.89 -4.80 -6.62
CA SER A 40 -3.13 -4.90 -5.81
C SER A 40 -2.98 -4.36 -4.38
N HIS A 41 -1.74 -4.07 -3.95
CA HIS A 41 -1.45 -3.56 -2.61
C HIS A 41 -0.13 -2.78 -2.63
N CYS A 42 0.04 -1.86 -1.69
CA CYS A 42 1.32 -1.18 -1.47
C CYS A 42 1.58 -0.91 0.01
N GLU A 43 2.86 -0.75 0.33
CA GLU A 43 3.35 -0.49 1.68
C GLU A 43 4.55 0.46 1.62
N LEU A 44 4.77 1.27 2.65
CA LEU A 44 6.05 1.94 2.85
C LEU A 44 6.97 0.98 3.61
N ALA A 45 8.11 0.67 3.04
CA ALA A 45 9.04 -0.34 3.53
C ALA A 45 10.36 0.32 3.98
N VAL A 46 10.70 0.12 5.25
CA VAL A 46 11.95 0.57 5.85
C VAL A 46 12.85 -0.66 6.03
N PRO A 47 14.06 -0.69 5.45
CA PRO A 47 14.98 -1.81 5.59
C PRO A 47 15.41 -2.03 7.04
N CYS A 48 15.49 -3.29 7.48
CA CYS A 48 16.03 -3.71 8.76
C CYS A 48 17.42 -4.32 8.62
N ALA A 49 18.16 -4.39 9.72
CA ALA A 49 19.52 -4.95 9.73
C ALA A 49 19.59 -6.45 9.39
N ASP A 50 18.49 -7.18 9.59
CA ASP A 50 18.37 -8.62 9.33
C ASP A 50 17.99 -8.96 7.87
N GLY A 51 17.93 -7.95 6.99
CA GLY A 51 17.53 -8.12 5.59
C GLY A 51 16.02 -8.20 5.37
N GLN A 52 15.21 -8.01 6.41
CA GLN A 52 13.77 -7.82 6.31
C GLN A 52 13.42 -6.34 6.16
N TYR A 53 12.13 -6.06 6.09
CA TYR A 53 11.59 -4.71 6.04
C TYR A 53 10.49 -4.53 7.08
N ASP A 54 10.50 -3.43 7.79
CA ASP A 54 9.33 -2.94 8.49
C ASP A 54 8.40 -2.29 7.47
N CYS A 55 7.25 -2.93 7.26
CA CYS A 55 6.27 -2.56 6.24
C CYS A 55 5.05 -1.90 6.87
N TYR A 56 4.80 -0.67 6.49
CA TYR A 56 3.77 0.22 7.02
C TYR A 56 2.66 0.40 5.98
N SER A 57 1.43 0.13 6.35
CA SER A 57 0.28 0.31 5.46
C SER A 57 -1.05 0.16 6.20
N SER A 58 -2.16 0.44 5.52
CA SER A 58 -3.48 -0.03 5.90
C SER A 58 -3.80 -1.33 5.16
N SER A 59 -4.13 -2.39 5.89
CA SER A 59 -4.35 -3.73 5.35
C SER A 59 -5.72 -4.28 5.74
N ILE A 60 -6.44 -4.79 4.73
CA ILE A 60 -7.71 -5.51 4.94
C ILE A 60 -7.55 -6.66 5.92
N ARG A 61 -6.49 -7.46 5.77
CA ARG A 61 -6.27 -8.67 6.57
C ARG A 61 -5.96 -8.38 8.02
N ASP A 62 -5.32 -7.23 8.25
CA ASP A 62 -4.90 -6.81 9.58
C ASP A 62 -5.91 -5.83 10.21
N GLY A 63 -7.00 -5.53 9.50
CA GLY A 63 -8.13 -4.72 9.98
C GLY A 63 -7.93 -3.21 9.89
N GLY A 64 -6.81 -2.73 9.38
CA GLY A 64 -6.51 -1.30 9.26
C GLY A 64 -5.02 -0.98 9.22
N VAL A 65 -4.68 0.19 9.76
CA VAL A 65 -3.30 0.70 9.79
C VAL A 65 -2.43 -0.09 10.76
N ARG A 66 -1.27 -0.56 10.26
CA ARG A 66 -0.33 -1.40 11.02
C ARG A 66 1.10 -1.28 10.50
N VAL A 67 2.05 -1.77 11.29
CA VAL A 67 3.42 -2.12 10.88
C VAL A 67 3.63 -3.62 10.98
N LYS A 68 4.42 -4.21 10.09
CA LYS A 68 4.73 -5.64 10.06
C LYS A 68 6.10 -5.88 9.47
N GLY A 69 6.96 -6.61 10.21
CA GLY A 69 8.24 -7.12 9.70
C GLY A 69 8.00 -8.27 8.72
N MET A 70 8.56 -8.17 7.51
CA MET A 70 8.47 -9.24 6.52
C MET A 70 9.51 -9.11 5.40
N PRO A 71 9.89 -10.23 4.74
CA PRO A 71 10.69 -10.18 3.53
C PRO A 71 9.86 -9.69 2.34
N LEU A 72 10.51 -9.01 1.39
CA LEU A 72 9.91 -8.50 0.16
C LEU A 72 10.60 -9.13 -1.07
N PRO A 73 10.34 -10.41 -1.39
CA PRO A 73 10.97 -11.08 -2.51
C PRO A 73 10.57 -10.45 -3.84
N SER A 74 11.55 -10.25 -4.75
CA SER A 74 11.41 -9.49 -6.00
C SER A 74 10.41 -10.09 -7.00
N GLU A 75 10.14 -11.40 -6.90
CA GLU A 75 9.10 -12.05 -7.71
C GLU A 75 7.66 -11.63 -7.34
N LYS A 76 7.48 -11.09 -6.12
CA LYS A 76 6.17 -10.65 -5.61
C LYS A 76 6.06 -9.16 -5.39
N TRP A 77 7.20 -8.47 -5.27
CA TRP A 77 7.24 -7.06 -4.91
C TRP A 77 8.16 -6.27 -5.83
N ASP A 78 7.70 -5.10 -6.25
CA ASP A 78 8.54 -4.05 -6.82
C ASP A 78 8.79 -2.98 -5.77
N LEU A 79 10.03 -2.47 -5.70
CA LEU A 79 10.44 -1.44 -4.75
C LEU A 79 10.81 -0.17 -5.49
N ILE A 80 10.16 0.94 -5.16
CA ILE A 80 10.47 2.27 -5.68
C ILE A 80 11.03 3.10 -4.52
N PRO A 81 12.27 3.64 -4.60
CA PRO A 81 12.79 4.52 -3.57
C PRO A 81 11.96 5.79 -3.49
N VAL A 82 11.68 6.26 -2.27
CA VAL A 82 10.89 7.46 -2.01
C VAL A 82 11.65 8.43 -1.11
N ASP A 83 11.39 9.73 -1.31
CA ASP A 83 12.01 10.81 -0.52
C ASP A 83 11.15 11.10 0.71
N VAL A 84 11.26 10.20 1.69
CA VAL A 84 10.65 10.32 3.01
C VAL A 84 11.56 9.67 4.04
N SER A 85 11.65 10.24 5.24
CA SER A 85 12.46 9.63 6.29
C SER A 85 11.69 8.52 7.03
N PRO A 86 12.40 7.53 7.63
CA PRO A 86 11.76 6.53 8.48
C PRO A 86 10.96 7.13 9.64
N GLU A 87 11.43 8.25 10.20
CA GLU A 87 10.78 8.97 11.29
C GLU A 87 9.44 9.56 10.86
N GLN A 88 9.37 10.09 9.64
CA GLN A 88 8.11 10.60 9.06
C GLN A 88 7.10 9.47 8.85
N VAL A 89 7.54 8.31 8.35
CA VAL A 89 6.67 7.12 8.19
C VAL A 89 6.16 6.65 9.55
N TYR A 90 7.04 6.61 10.56
CA TYR A 90 6.67 6.25 11.92
C TYR A 90 5.70 7.26 12.54
N ALA A 91 5.91 8.56 12.34
CA ALA A 91 5.01 9.60 12.82
C ALA A 91 3.61 9.46 12.19
N ALA A 92 3.52 9.14 10.89
CA ALA A 92 2.26 8.85 10.21
C ALA A 92 1.56 7.61 10.81
N LEU A 93 2.31 6.55 11.13
CA LEU A 93 1.78 5.38 11.83
C LEU A 93 1.19 5.78 13.18
N VAL A 94 1.94 6.47 14.03
CA VAL A 94 1.50 6.87 15.37
C VAL A 94 0.24 7.72 15.31
N ALA A 95 0.14 8.63 14.36
CA ALA A 95 -1.04 9.48 14.17
C ALA A 95 -2.29 8.72 13.70
N THR A 96 -2.14 7.54 13.10
CA THR A 96 -3.23 6.79 12.45
C THR A 96 -3.41 5.37 12.96
N ILE A 97 -2.59 4.93 13.91
CA ILE A 97 -2.69 3.57 14.45
C ILE A 97 -4.07 3.32 15.04
N GLY A 98 -4.66 2.16 14.74
CA GLY A 98 -6.03 1.84 15.12
C GLY A 98 -7.11 2.34 14.14
N ALA A 99 -6.77 3.16 13.15
CA ALA A 99 -7.67 3.49 12.07
C ALA A 99 -8.00 2.23 11.26
N LYS A 100 -9.30 2.02 11.00
CA LYS A 100 -9.81 0.82 10.31
C LYS A 100 -9.54 0.89 8.81
N TYR A 101 -9.58 -0.27 8.16
CA TYR A 101 -9.50 -0.34 6.70
C TYR A 101 -10.78 0.23 6.05
N ASP A 102 -10.59 1.05 5.03
CA ASP A 102 -11.71 1.58 4.22
C ASP A 102 -12.03 0.65 3.04
N TRP A 103 -12.99 -0.25 3.25
CA TRP A 103 -13.50 -1.12 2.20
C TRP A 103 -14.22 -0.37 1.09
N LEU A 104 -14.98 0.66 1.46
CA LEU A 104 -15.76 1.45 0.51
C LEU A 104 -14.84 2.37 -0.29
N GLY A 105 -13.81 2.95 0.34
CA GLY A 105 -12.79 3.72 -0.34
C GLY A 105 -11.97 2.89 -1.32
N ALA A 106 -11.59 1.66 -0.95
CA ALA A 106 -10.83 0.77 -1.83
C ALA A 106 -11.62 0.34 -3.09
N THR A 107 -12.94 0.19 -2.98
CA THR A 107 -13.85 -0.02 -4.12
C THR A 107 -14.29 1.30 -4.75
N GLY A 108 -14.25 2.38 -4.00
CA GLY A 108 -14.74 3.73 -4.33
C GLY A 108 -13.75 4.61 -5.05
N VAL A 109 -12.55 4.09 -5.41
CA VAL A 109 -11.74 4.66 -6.52
C VAL A 109 -12.61 4.76 -7.78
N ILE A 110 -13.72 4.02 -7.82
CA ILE A 110 -14.77 4.06 -8.83
C ILE A 110 -15.97 4.91 -8.40
N ALA A 111 -16.28 4.95 -7.09
CA ALA A 111 -17.41 5.68 -6.54
C ALA A 111 -16.90 6.84 -5.65
N ARG A 112 -16.65 8.00 -6.23
CA ARG A 112 -16.20 9.28 -5.66
C ARG A 112 -17.06 9.82 -4.49
N TRP A 113 -17.80 9.00 -3.73
CA TRP A 113 -18.98 9.49 -2.99
C TRP A 113 -18.92 9.40 -1.47
N ARG A 114 -17.96 8.69 -0.84
CA ARG A 114 -17.86 8.67 0.63
C ARG A 114 -16.44 8.36 1.10
N HIS A 115 -15.70 9.41 1.43
CA HIS A 115 -14.44 9.29 2.16
C HIS A 115 -14.72 9.46 3.67
N ASP A 116 -14.44 8.41 4.47
CA ASP A 116 -14.41 8.52 5.93
C ASP A 116 -12.97 8.81 6.37
N LYS A 117 -12.70 10.03 6.81
CA LYS A 117 -11.36 10.50 7.25
C LYS A 117 -10.72 9.68 8.38
N ARG A 118 -11.43 8.69 8.93
CA ARG A 118 -10.92 7.79 9.99
C ARG A 118 -10.62 6.39 9.50
N LYS A 119 -10.66 6.18 8.19
CA LYS A 119 -10.39 4.89 7.54
C LYS A 119 -9.46 5.12 6.37
N TYR A 120 -8.57 4.18 6.13
CA TYR A 120 -7.60 4.26 5.04
C TYR A 120 -7.59 2.95 4.26
N PHE A 121 -7.44 3.03 2.94
CA PHE A 121 -6.94 1.91 2.15
C PHE A 121 -5.42 2.05 1.91
N CYS A 122 -4.76 1.02 1.40
CA CYS A 122 -3.30 0.92 1.40
C CYS A 122 -2.61 2.11 0.69
N SER A 123 -3.01 2.43 -0.53
CA SER A 123 -2.37 3.51 -1.30
C SER A 123 -2.72 4.90 -0.81
N GLU A 124 -3.90 5.09 -0.25
CA GLU A 124 -4.27 6.34 0.42
C GLU A 124 -3.37 6.60 1.63
N TRP A 125 -3.19 5.58 2.48
CA TRP A 125 -2.32 5.71 3.64
C TRP A 125 -0.87 5.99 3.24
N CYS A 126 -0.34 5.26 2.23
CA CYS A 126 1.00 5.51 1.72
C CYS A 126 1.14 6.92 1.14
N ALA A 127 0.18 7.38 0.33
CA ALA A 127 0.20 8.71 -0.25
C ALA A 127 0.13 9.82 0.82
N MET A 128 -0.69 9.64 1.85
CA MET A 128 -0.79 10.54 3.00
C MET A 128 0.55 10.60 3.76
N ALA A 129 1.16 9.46 4.06
CA ALA A 129 2.44 9.39 4.77
C ALA A 129 3.59 10.01 3.94
N LEU A 130 3.50 10.01 2.61
CA LEU A 130 4.39 10.70 1.68
C LEU A 130 4.10 12.20 1.55
N GLY A 131 3.07 12.72 2.23
CA GLY A 131 2.68 14.14 2.16
C GLY A 131 2.06 14.57 0.83
N LEU A 132 1.53 13.62 0.04
CA LEU A 132 0.92 13.93 -1.25
C LEU A 132 -0.47 14.56 -1.09
N ALA A 133 -0.79 15.50 -1.98
CA ALA A 133 -2.12 16.10 -2.03
C ALA A 133 -3.16 15.10 -2.54
N ASN A 134 -4.37 15.13 -1.95
CA ASN A 134 -5.50 14.25 -2.29
C ASN A 134 -5.14 12.75 -2.26
N PRO A 135 -4.64 12.23 -1.13
CA PRO A 135 -4.14 10.86 -1.01
C PRO A 135 -5.21 9.81 -1.38
N GLU A 136 -6.49 10.12 -1.16
CA GLU A 136 -7.64 9.27 -1.48
C GLU A 136 -7.83 8.99 -2.99
N ARG A 137 -7.11 9.73 -3.84
CA ARG A 137 -7.18 9.55 -5.31
C ARG A 137 -6.22 8.51 -5.85
N PHE A 138 -5.28 8.03 -5.05
CA PHE A 138 -4.27 7.10 -5.50
C PHE A 138 -4.71 5.64 -5.31
N CYS A 139 -4.70 4.88 -6.40
CA CYS A 139 -4.60 3.42 -6.32
C CYS A 139 -3.12 3.00 -6.33
N PRO A 140 -2.77 1.74 -6.00
CA PRO A 140 -1.36 1.31 -5.97
C PRO A 140 -0.61 1.59 -7.28
N GLY A 141 -1.27 1.38 -8.43
CA GLY A 141 -0.67 1.62 -9.74
C GLY A 141 -0.47 3.10 -10.07
N SER A 142 -1.45 3.96 -9.78
CA SER A 142 -1.32 5.40 -10.04
C SER A 142 -0.31 6.06 -9.10
N LEU A 143 -0.17 5.59 -7.87
CA LEU A 143 0.86 6.04 -6.94
C LEU A 143 2.26 5.68 -7.46
N ALA A 144 2.44 4.44 -7.95
CA ALA A 144 3.68 4.00 -8.57
C ALA A 144 4.06 4.88 -9.78
N ALA A 145 3.12 5.11 -10.70
CA ALA A 145 3.34 5.93 -11.89
C ALA A 145 3.72 7.38 -11.52
N TYR A 146 3.02 7.96 -10.55
CA TYR A 146 3.30 9.31 -10.06
C TYR A 146 4.74 9.44 -9.53
N LEU A 147 5.17 8.51 -8.67
CA LEU A 147 6.51 8.55 -8.07
C LEU A 147 7.62 8.30 -9.10
N GLN A 148 7.39 7.42 -10.08
CA GLN A 148 8.34 7.19 -11.17
C GLN A 148 8.49 8.43 -12.06
N THR A 149 7.40 9.13 -12.36
CA THR A 149 7.43 10.35 -13.16
C THR A 149 8.15 11.48 -12.44
N THR A 150 7.89 11.68 -11.15
CA THR A 150 8.56 12.72 -10.35
C THR A 150 10.06 12.44 -10.18
N ALA A 151 10.44 11.18 -9.98
CA ALA A 151 11.85 10.79 -9.89
C ALA A 151 12.62 11.02 -11.20
N ASN A 152 11.97 10.83 -12.35
CA ASN A 152 12.57 11.09 -13.66
C ASN A 152 12.67 12.60 -13.98
N ALA A 153 11.75 13.41 -13.48
CA ALA A 153 11.77 14.86 -13.65
C ALA A 153 12.83 15.57 -12.78
N ALA A 154 13.30 14.92 -11.73
CA ALA A 154 14.33 15.45 -10.81
C ALA A 154 15.78 15.10 -11.20
N ARG A 155 15.96 14.36 -12.30
CA ARG A 155 17.27 14.01 -12.89
C ARG A 155 17.62 14.91 -14.07
#